data_7a9811b5e8fba0c89d3f533c997bd45c
#
_entry.id   7a9811b5e8fba0c89d3f533c997bd45c
#
_cell.length_a   1.000
_cell.length_b   1.000
_cell.length_c   1.000
_cell.angle_alpha   90.00
_cell.angle_beta   90.00
_cell.angle_gamma   90.00
#
_symmetry.space_group_name_H-M   'P 1'
#
loop_
_entity.id
_entity.type
_entity.pdbx_description
1 polymer ?
#
loop_
_entity_poly.entity_id
_entity_poly.type
_entity_poly.pdbx_seq_one_letter_code
_entity_poly.pdbx_strand_id
1 'polypeptide(L)'
;MGNTEAKKLPVQQAAENLFNFAIDRTDIKEVMLGLHEDADINRNTVEYELPILKIITVGWSISYFISHVPYKNEVSEIYWNSVREFSQGLSETAELMAGKTIDYFQVLKDRLNMYVDAMNKNPDAEAPAVVIGPEFAGVCGNRDDVFTVITGSRLFIATAGSVKSYLEEVKLR
;
A
#
# COMPACT_ATOMS: atom_id res chain seq x y z
N MET A 1 11.22 -36.93 6.14
CA MET A 1 11.56 -35.63 5.53
C MET A 1 10.47 -35.27 4.56
N GLY A 2 9.55 -34.47 4.98
CA GLY A 2 8.46 -34.01 4.12
C GLY A 2 8.98 -33.02 3.10
N ASN A 3 9.02 -33.44 1.84
CA ASN A 3 9.15 -32.53 0.72
C ASN A 3 7.87 -31.71 0.68
N THR A 4 7.88 -30.53 1.29
CA THR A 4 6.80 -29.57 1.12
C THR A 4 6.95 -29.05 -0.31
N GLU A 5 6.33 -29.74 -1.27
CA GLU A 5 6.15 -29.18 -2.60
C GLU A 5 5.45 -27.85 -2.42
N ALA A 6 6.17 -26.76 -2.67
CA ALA A 6 5.62 -25.42 -2.59
C ALA A 6 4.37 -25.35 -3.47
N LYS A 7 3.23 -25.15 -2.85
CA LYS A 7 1.93 -25.15 -3.51
C LYS A 7 1.93 -24.07 -4.60
N LYS A 8 1.85 -24.49 -5.87
CA LYS A 8 1.70 -23.55 -6.99
C LYS A 8 0.33 -22.91 -6.93
N LEU A 9 0.28 -21.60 -6.73
CA LEU A 9 -0.99 -20.84 -6.78
C LEU A 9 -1.23 -20.32 -8.20
N PRO A 10 -2.48 -20.37 -8.70
CA PRO A 10 -2.87 -19.63 -9.89
C PRO A 10 -2.62 -18.13 -9.72
N VAL A 11 -2.27 -17.45 -10.78
CA VAL A 11 -2.04 -16.00 -10.82
C VAL A 11 -3.23 -15.22 -10.27
N GLN A 12 -4.45 -15.63 -10.64
CA GLN A 12 -5.70 -15.05 -10.14
C GLN A 12 -5.76 -15.10 -8.61
N GLN A 13 -5.52 -16.26 -8.02
CA GLN A 13 -5.59 -16.45 -6.57
C GLN A 13 -4.52 -15.64 -5.83
N ALA A 14 -3.31 -15.56 -6.40
CA ALA A 14 -2.23 -14.75 -5.82
C ALA A 14 -2.60 -13.26 -5.80
N ALA A 15 -3.14 -12.74 -6.90
CA ALA A 15 -3.58 -11.36 -6.99
C ALA A 15 -4.73 -11.04 -6.02
N GLU A 16 -5.70 -11.95 -5.88
CA GLU A 16 -6.80 -11.82 -4.92
C GLU A 16 -6.31 -11.83 -3.46
N ASN A 17 -5.36 -12.70 -3.12
CA ASN A 17 -4.77 -12.75 -1.79
C ASN A 17 -4.02 -11.45 -1.46
N LEU A 18 -3.28 -10.90 -2.42
CA LEU A 18 -2.58 -9.62 -2.27
C LEU A 18 -3.58 -8.46 -2.12
N PHE A 19 -4.67 -8.46 -2.87
CA PHE A 19 -5.72 -7.47 -2.73
C PHE A 19 -6.39 -7.55 -1.35
N ASN A 20 -6.76 -8.74 -0.89
CA ASN A 20 -7.36 -8.94 0.43
C ASN A 20 -6.42 -8.47 1.56
N PHE A 21 -5.13 -8.74 1.43
CA PHE A 21 -4.12 -8.20 2.35
C PHE A 21 -4.07 -6.67 2.30
N ALA A 22 -4.11 -6.08 1.12
CA ALA A 22 -4.02 -4.63 0.94
C ALA A 22 -5.17 -3.87 1.63
N ILE A 23 -6.38 -4.43 1.63
CA ILE A 23 -7.56 -3.78 2.22
C ILE A 23 -7.81 -4.17 3.69
N ASP A 24 -7.08 -5.14 4.23
CA ASP A 24 -7.16 -5.49 5.66
C ASP A 24 -6.62 -4.35 6.52
N ARG A 25 -7.38 -3.97 7.54
CA ARG A 25 -7.06 -2.81 8.39
C ARG A 25 -6.47 -3.19 9.75
N THR A 26 -6.18 -4.44 10.01
CA THR A 26 -5.69 -4.90 11.32
C THR A 26 -4.36 -4.25 11.67
N ASP A 27 -3.41 -4.26 10.76
CA ASP A 27 -2.10 -3.62 10.94
C ASP A 27 -2.19 -2.09 10.98
N ILE A 28 -3.13 -1.48 10.27
CA ILE A 28 -3.40 -0.04 10.35
C ILE A 28 -3.79 0.37 11.77
N LYS A 29 -4.65 -0.42 12.42
CA LYS A 29 -5.05 -0.15 13.82
C LYS A 29 -3.87 -0.23 14.76
N GLU A 30 -2.99 -1.22 14.59
CA GLU A 30 -1.76 -1.36 15.39
C GLU A 30 -0.81 -0.18 15.18
N VAL A 31 -0.62 0.24 13.93
CA VAL A 31 0.22 1.40 13.58
C VAL A 31 -0.35 2.68 14.18
N MET A 32 -1.67 2.87 14.14
CA MET A 32 -2.32 4.03 14.77
C MET A 32 -2.17 4.07 16.29
N LEU A 33 -2.21 2.91 16.95
CA LEU A 33 -1.93 2.82 18.39
C LEU A 33 -0.47 3.21 18.72
N GLY A 34 0.46 2.97 17.82
CA GLY A 34 1.86 3.34 17.93
C GLY A 34 2.17 4.81 17.60
N LEU A 35 1.24 5.56 17.04
CA LEU A 35 1.44 6.98 16.78
C LEU A 35 1.47 7.76 18.09
N HIS A 36 2.61 8.42 18.35
CA HIS A 36 2.85 9.14 19.59
C HIS A 36 1.81 10.24 19.83
N GLU A 37 1.42 10.45 21.08
CA GLU A 37 0.43 11.48 21.46
C GLU A 37 0.90 12.91 21.18
N ASP A 38 2.21 13.15 21.20
CA ASP A 38 2.83 14.46 20.90
C ASP A 38 3.00 14.72 19.39
N ALA A 39 2.54 13.82 18.51
CA ALA A 39 2.60 14.06 17.08
C ALA A 39 1.81 15.33 16.70
N ASP A 40 2.50 16.26 16.03
CA ASP A 40 1.91 17.51 15.54
C ASP A 40 1.19 17.29 14.22
N ILE A 41 0.10 16.52 14.27
CA ILE A 41 -0.64 16.06 13.11
C ILE A 41 -2.11 15.82 13.46
N ASN A 42 -2.99 15.93 12.45
CA ASN A 42 -4.37 15.49 12.59
C ASN A 42 -4.44 13.96 12.49
N ARG A 43 -4.77 13.28 13.57
CA ARG A 43 -4.84 11.81 13.65
C ARG A 43 -5.85 11.22 12.66
N ASN A 44 -6.97 11.90 12.40
CA ASN A 44 -7.96 11.44 11.44
C ASN A 44 -7.41 11.45 10.02
N THR A 45 -6.57 12.43 9.69
CA THR A 45 -5.88 12.47 8.37
C THR A 45 -4.89 11.31 8.24
N VAL A 46 -4.14 11.01 9.29
CA VAL A 46 -3.21 9.85 9.31
C VAL A 46 -4.00 8.56 9.12
N GLU A 47 -5.08 8.37 9.85
CA GLU A 47 -5.94 7.17 9.74
C GLU A 47 -6.57 7.03 8.34
N TYR A 48 -6.86 8.13 7.67
CA TYR A 48 -7.35 8.14 6.30
C TYR A 48 -6.25 7.78 5.27
N GLU A 49 -5.05 8.33 5.44
CA GLU A 49 -3.94 8.17 4.48
C GLU A 49 -3.19 6.83 4.62
N LEU A 50 -3.19 6.19 5.79
CA LEU A 50 -2.50 4.90 6.00
C LEU A 50 -3.05 3.76 5.10
N PRO A 51 -4.37 3.55 4.98
CA PRO A 51 -4.91 2.55 4.06
C PRO A 51 -4.54 2.82 2.59
N ILE A 52 -4.51 4.08 2.20
CA ILE A 52 -4.09 4.50 0.86
C ILE A 52 -2.63 4.12 0.62
N LEU A 53 -1.73 4.45 1.56
CA LEU A 53 -0.33 4.07 1.50
C LEU A 53 -0.16 2.55 1.41
N LYS A 54 -0.91 1.78 2.19
CA LYS A 54 -0.84 0.31 2.17
C LYS A 54 -1.21 -0.26 0.80
N ILE A 55 -2.34 0.17 0.22
CA ILE A 55 -2.79 -0.28 -1.11
C ILE A 55 -1.71 0.04 -2.17
N ILE A 56 -1.16 1.24 -2.14
CA ILE A 56 -0.10 1.67 -3.06
C ILE A 56 1.17 0.84 -2.85
N THR A 57 1.56 0.59 -1.61
CA THR A 57 2.75 -0.20 -1.28
C THR A 57 2.63 -1.63 -1.78
N VAL A 58 1.46 -2.27 -1.64
CA VAL A 58 1.23 -3.62 -2.19
C VAL A 58 1.37 -3.61 -3.71
N GLY A 59 0.71 -2.68 -4.41
CA GLY A 59 0.79 -2.58 -5.87
C GLY A 59 2.21 -2.30 -6.38
N TRP A 60 2.92 -1.38 -5.74
CA TRP A 60 4.33 -1.10 -6.04
C TRP A 60 5.21 -2.32 -5.79
N SER A 61 5.01 -3.02 -4.68
CA SER A 61 5.79 -4.21 -4.31
C SER A 61 5.63 -5.35 -5.32
N ILE A 62 4.42 -5.58 -5.85
CA ILE A 62 4.18 -6.55 -6.93
C ILE A 62 5.08 -6.22 -8.11
N SER A 63 5.07 -4.99 -8.57
CA SER A 63 5.90 -4.56 -9.70
C SER A 63 7.39 -4.65 -9.41
N TYR A 64 7.81 -4.35 -8.19
CA TYR A 64 9.21 -4.33 -7.80
C TYR A 64 9.79 -5.74 -7.64
N PHE A 65 9.11 -6.63 -6.90
CA PHE A 65 9.66 -7.95 -6.55
C PHE A 65 9.49 -9.00 -7.64
N ILE A 66 8.52 -8.86 -8.55
CA ILE A 66 8.33 -9.81 -9.66
C ILE A 66 8.56 -9.17 -11.03
N SER A 67 9.37 -8.11 -11.09
CA SER A 67 9.66 -7.36 -12.33
C SER A 67 10.26 -8.21 -13.46
N HIS A 68 10.91 -9.32 -13.12
CA HIS A 68 11.63 -10.21 -14.02
C HIS A 68 10.85 -11.47 -14.44
N VAL A 69 9.60 -11.65 -13.94
CA VAL A 69 8.78 -12.83 -14.28
C VAL A 69 7.65 -12.48 -15.25
N PRO A 70 7.23 -13.43 -16.12
CA PRO A 70 6.20 -13.18 -17.13
C PRO A 70 4.84 -12.79 -16.54
N TYR A 71 4.52 -13.27 -15.35
CA TYR A 71 3.22 -13.07 -14.69
C TYR A 71 3.03 -11.70 -14.02
N LYS A 72 4.08 -10.88 -13.99
CA LYS A 72 4.02 -9.55 -13.35
C LYS A 72 2.84 -8.72 -13.85
N ASN A 73 2.70 -8.60 -15.16
CA ASN A 73 1.66 -7.76 -15.75
C ASN A 73 0.26 -8.28 -15.42
N GLU A 74 0.07 -9.61 -15.47
CA GLU A 74 -1.20 -10.25 -15.17
C GLU A 74 -1.58 -10.08 -13.68
N VAL A 75 -0.65 -10.34 -12.76
CA VAL A 75 -0.87 -10.13 -11.32
C VAL A 75 -1.19 -8.67 -11.04
N SER A 76 -0.41 -7.74 -11.59
CA SER A 76 -0.63 -6.31 -11.42
C SER A 76 -1.98 -5.85 -11.97
N GLU A 77 -2.37 -6.33 -13.15
CA GLU A 77 -3.64 -5.98 -13.78
C GLU A 77 -4.83 -6.44 -12.93
N ILE A 78 -4.83 -7.69 -12.49
CA ILE A 78 -5.89 -8.24 -11.62
C ILE A 78 -5.95 -7.47 -10.31
N TYR A 79 -4.80 -7.21 -9.69
CA TYR A 79 -4.72 -6.45 -8.44
C TYR A 79 -5.33 -5.05 -8.60
N TRP A 80 -4.89 -4.28 -9.59
CA TRP A 80 -5.37 -2.92 -9.79
C TRP A 80 -6.81 -2.83 -10.27
N ASN A 81 -7.31 -3.83 -10.98
CA ASN A 81 -8.73 -3.94 -11.31
C ASN A 81 -9.57 -4.14 -10.04
N SER A 82 -9.14 -5.01 -9.13
CA SER A 82 -9.80 -5.21 -7.83
C SER A 82 -9.78 -3.93 -6.97
N VAL A 83 -8.66 -3.22 -6.95
CA VAL A 83 -8.54 -1.92 -6.27
C VAL A 83 -9.50 -0.89 -6.86
N ARG A 84 -9.61 -0.83 -8.18
CA ARG A 84 -10.54 0.09 -8.87
C ARG A 84 -11.99 -0.21 -8.51
N GLU A 85 -12.41 -1.46 -8.56
CA GLU A 85 -13.78 -1.87 -8.20
C GLU A 85 -14.10 -1.55 -6.73
N PHE A 86 -13.17 -1.84 -5.84
CA PHE A 86 -13.30 -1.51 -4.42
C PHE A 86 -13.42 0.01 -4.19
N SER A 87 -12.58 0.80 -4.87
CA SER A 87 -12.60 2.27 -4.78
C SER A 87 -13.90 2.86 -5.32
N GLN A 88 -14.44 2.28 -6.38
CA GLN A 88 -15.74 2.67 -6.93
C GLN A 88 -16.86 2.40 -5.93
N GLY A 89 -16.86 1.25 -5.27
CA GLY A 89 -17.82 0.93 -4.20
C GLY A 89 -17.74 1.90 -3.02
N LEU A 90 -16.54 2.33 -2.63
CA LEU A 90 -16.35 3.35 -1.59
C LEU A 90 -16.90 4.72 -2.03
N SER A 91 -16.68 5.11 -3.29
CA SER A 91 -17.16 6.38 -3.85
C SER A 91 -18.69 6.42 -3.89
N GLU A 92 -19.32 5.34 -4.34
CA GLU A 92 -20.78 5.20 -4.38
C GLU A 92 -21.37 5.23 -2.96
N THR A 93 -20.76 4.55 -2.00
CA THR A 93 -21.19 4.56 -0.60
C THR A 93 -21.08 5.95 0.01
N ALA A 94 -20.00 6.68 -0.24
CA ALA A 94 -19.83 8.06 0.25
C ALA A 94 -20.89 9.01 -0.31
N GLU A 95 -21.25 8.86 -1.58
CA GLU A 95 -22.30 9.63 -2.23
C GLU A 95 -23.68 9.34 -1.61
N LEU A 96 -24.02 8.07 -1.45
CA LEU A 96 -25.31 7.65 -0.88
C LEU A 96 -25.46 8.01 0.60
N MET A 97 -24.39 7.84 1.41
CA MET A 97 -24.45 8.01 2.86
C MET A 97 -24.23 9.45 3.32
N ALA A 98 -23.40 10.22 2.62
CA ALA A 98 -22.96 11.54 3.05
C ALA A 98 -23.15 12.63 2.01
N GLY A 99 -23.70 12.31 0.82
CA GLY A 99 -23.86 13.25 -0.28
C GLY A 99 -22.54 13.83 -0.82
N LYS A 100 -21.41 13.15 -0.55
CA LYS A 100 -20.08 13.58 -0.97
C LYS A 100 -19.66 12.85 -2.23
N THR A 101 -19.37 13.63 -3.28
CA THR A 101 -18.76 13.09 -4.52
C THR A 101 -17.26 13.02 -4.36
N ILE A 102 -16.73 11.83 -4.06
CA ILE A 102 -15.30 11.56 -3.93
C ILE A 102 -14.93 10.45 -4.92
N ASP A 103 -13.97 10.72 -5.78
CA ASP A 103 -13.36 9.70 -6.64
C ASP A 103 -12.14 9.09 -5.93
N TYR A 104 -12.37 8.05 -5.15
CA TYR A 104 -11.32 7.36 -4.39
C TYR A 104 -10.25 6.74 -5.29
N PHE A 105 -10.59 6.28 -6.47
CA PHE A 105 -9.59 5.73 -7.40
C PHE A 105 -8.67 6.83 -7.94
N GLN A 106 -9.19 8.01 -8.20
CA GLN A 106 -8.37 9.17 -8.57
C GLN A 106 -7.43 9.59 -7.43
N VAL A 107 -7.92 9.58 -6.19
CA VAL A 107 -7.08 9.84 -5.01
C VAL A 107 -5.93 8.84 -4.95
N LEU A 108 -6.19 7.54 -5.14
CA LEU A 108 -5.15 6.51 -5.17
C LEU A 108 -4.13 6.74 -6.29
N LYS A 109 -4.58 7.09 -7.49
CA LYS A 109 -3.67 7.40 -8.62
C LYS A 109 -2.78 8.60 -8.33
N ASP A 110 -3.35 9.66 -7.76
CA ASP A 110 -2.60 10.86 -7.42
C ASP A 110 -1.53 10.57 -6.36
N ARG A 111 -1.87 9.79 -5.34
CA ARG A 111 -0.91 9.35 -4.30
C ARG A 111 0.16 8.43 -4.87
N LEU A 112 -0.20 7.47 -5.72
CA LEU A 112 0.76 6.59 -6.38
C LEU A 112 1.78 7.39 -7.18
N ASN A 113 1.32 8.33 -8.00
CA ASN A 113 2.20 9.18 -8.80
C ASN A 113 3.12 10.02 -7.91
N MET A 114 2.59 10.60 -6.83
CA MET A 114 3.38 11.38 -5.89
C MET A 114 4.51 10.55 -5.25
N TYR A 115 4.20 9.36 -4.74
CA TYR A 115 5.21 8.49 -4.10
C TYR A 115 6.24 7.98 -5.11
N VAL A 116 5.81 7.56 -6.30
CA VAL A 116 6.72 7.08 -7.35
C VAL A 116 7.63 8.22 -7.83
N ASP A 117 7.10 9.41 -8.05
CA ASP A 117 7.89 10.58 -8.44
C ASP A 117 8.93 10.95 -7.37
N ALA A 118 8.54 10.89 -6.10
CA ALA A 118 9.46 11.14 -5.00
C ALA A 118 10.62 10.13 -4.95
N MET A 119 10.32 8.84 -5.14
CA MET A 119 11.35 7.80 -5.22
C MET A 119 12.27 8.01 -6.44
N ASN A 120 11.73 8.36 -7.59
CA ASN A 120 12.49 8.59 -8.81
C ASN A 120 13.41 9.82 -8.71
N LYS A 121 13.01 10.83 -7.96
CA LYS A 121 13.83 12.03 -7.70
C LYS A 121 14.94 11.80 -6.67
N ASN A 122 14.90 10.71 -5.94
CA ASN A 122 15.86 10.35 -4.90
C ASN A 122 16.45 8.93 -5.13
N PRO A 123 17.09 8.70 -6.31
CA PRO A 123 17.57 7.36 -6.66
C PRO A 123 18.72 6.88 -5.77
N ASP A 124 19.43 7.81 -5.11
CA ASP A 124 20.56 7.52 -4.21
C ASP A 124 20.14 7.30 -2.75
N ALA A 125 18.83 7.33 -2.45
CA ALA A 125 18.35 7.04 -1.11
C ALA A 125 18.70 5.59 -0.72
N GLU A 126 19.13 5.38 0.54
CA GLU A 126 19.52 4.05 1.05
C GLU A 126 18.39 3.01 0.92
N ALA A 127 17.16 3.43 1.11
CA ALA A 127 15.97 2.60 0.96
C ALA A 127 14.74 3.45 0.59
N PRO A 128 13.76 2.89 -0.11
CA PRO A 128 12.51 3.61 -0.45
C PRO A 128 11.80 4.21 0.76
N ALA A 129 11.83 3.54 1.90
CA ALA A 129 11.18 4.01 3.14
C ALA A 129 11.69 5.39 3.62
N VAL A 130 12.95 5.72 3.34
CA VAL A 130 13.56 7.03 3.68
C VAL A 130 12.87 8.16 2.92
N VAL A 131 12.40 7.88 1.72
CA VAL A 131 11.67 8.85 0.88
C VAL A 131 10.18 8.85 1.21
N ILE A 132 9.59 7.67 1.38
CA ILE A 132 8.14 7.50 1.61
C ILE A 132 7.69 8.15 2.93
N GLY A 133 8.45 8.00 4.00
CA GLY A 133 8.08 8.55 5.32
C GLY A 133 7.80 10.05 5.30
N PRO A 134 8.73 10.90 4.84
CA PRO A 134 8.51 12.35 4.71
C PRO A 134 7.38 12.72 3.75
N GLU A 135 7.23 12.02 2.63
CA GLU A 135 6.13 12.24 1.69
C GLU A 135 4.77 11.93 2.32
N PHE A 136 4.69 10.82 3.06
CA PHE A 136 3.49 10.46 3.83
C PHE A 136 3.14 11.53 4.87
N ALA A 137 4.11 11.97 5.66
CA ALA A 137 3.90 13.03 6.65
C ALA A 137 3.46 14.34 6.00
N GLY A 138 4.00 14.67 4.83
CA GLY A 138 3.60 15.84 4.03
C GLY A 138 2.14 15.79 3.59
N VAL A 139 1.69 14.64 3.11
CA VAL A 139 0.27 14.41 2.74
C VAL A 139 -0.64 14.51 3.95
N CYS A 140 -0.18 14.07 5.12
CA CYS A 140 -0.91 14.21 6.38
C CYS A 140 -0.93 15.65 6.93
N GLY A 141 -0.14 16.57 6.36
CA GLY A 141 -0.14 17.99 6.70
C GLY A 141 1.09 18.52 7.43
N ASN A 142 2.04 17.68 7.81
CA ASN A 142 3.29 18.10 8.45
C ASN A 142 4.46 17.17 8.09
N ARG A 143 5.18 17.54 7.04
CA ARG A 143 6.33 16.80 6.51
C ARG A 143 7.45 16.58 7.52
N ASP A 144 7.59 17.47 8.49
CA ASP A 144 8.67 17.46 9.47
C ASP A 144 8.30 16.77 10.78
N ASP A 145 7.04 16.32 10.95
CA ASP A 145 6.64 15.58 12.13
C ASP A 145 7.26 14.19 12.16
N VAL A 146 8.24 14.02 13.02
CA VAL A 146 9.05 12.79 13.12
C VAL A 146 8.18 11.55 13.39
N PHE A 147 7.15 11.68 14.22
CA PHE A 147 6.28 10.56 14.58
C PHE A 147 5.45 10.09 13.39
N THR A 148 4.93 11.03 12.60
CA THR A 148 4.19 10.70 11.37
C THR A 148 5.12 10.13 10.28
N VAL A 149 6.32 10.67 10.13
CA VAL A 149 7.36 10.11 9.23
C VAL A 149 7.64 8.65 9.60
N ILE A 150 7.91 8.35 10.86
CA ILE A 150 8.18 6.99 11.34
C ILE A 150 6.97 6.08 11.10
N THR A 151 5.77 6.56 11.35
CA THR A 151 4.52 5.82 11.16
C THR A 151 4.35 5.37 9.70
N GLY A 152 4.52 6.28 8.74
CA GLY A 152 4.46 5.97 7.31
C GLY A 152 5.57 5.01 6.87
N SER A 153 6.80 5.26 7.32
CA SER A 153 7.95 4.40 7.01
C SER A 153 7.76 2.96 7.53
N ARG A 154 7.27 2.80 8.74
CA ARG A 154 7.00 1.48 9.34
C ARG A 154 5.93 0.71 8.58
N LEU A 155 4.83 1.35 8.22
CA LEU A 155 3.78 0.70 7.44
C LEU A 155 4.32 0.26 6.07
N PHE A 156 5.06 1.13 5.39
CA PHE A 156 5.67 0.82 4.10
C PHE A 156 6.61 -0.40 4.21
N ILE A 157 7.54 -0.39 5.16
CA ILE A 157 8.52 -1.49 5.35
C ILE A 157 7.80 -2.80 5.67
N ALA A 158 6.86 -2.79 6.61
CA ALA A 158 6.12 -3.98 7.01
C ALA A 158 5.28 -4.55 5.85
N THR A 159 4.60 -3.69 5.13
CA THR A 159 3.76 -4.08 3.97
C THR A 159 4.61 -4.64 2.84
N ALA A 160 5.67 -3.95 2.44
CA ALA A 160 6.57 -4.40 1.38
C ALA A 160 7.26 -5.73 1.75
N GLY A 161 7.69 -5.88 3.00
CA GLY A 161 8.26 -7.12 3.53
C GLY A 161 7.29 -8.29 3.49
N SER A 162 6.03 -8.07 3.86
CA SER A 162 4.98 -9.10 3.80
C SER A 162 4.67 -9.54 2.36
N VAL A 163 4.59 -8.60 1.42
CA VAL A 163 4.39 -8.90 0.00
C VAL A 163 5.57 -9.69 -0.56
N LYS A 164 6.80 -9.26 -0.26
CA LYS A 164 8.01 -9.97 -0.66
C LYS A 164 8.01 -11.42 -0.19
N SER A 165 7.77 -11.64 1.11
CA SER A 165 7.73 -12.98 1.70
C SER A 165 6.65 -13.85 1.05
N TYR A 166 5.47 -13.29 0.84
CA TYR A 166 4.38 -13.99 0.17
C TYR A 166 4.75 -14.41 -1.25
N LEU A 167 5.33 -13.50 -2.06
CA LEU A 167 5.74 -13.79 -3.43
C LEU A 167 6.90 -14.80 -3.53
N GLU A 168 7.76 -14.87 -2.52
CA GLU A 168 8.82 -15.88 -2.41
C GLU A 168 8.28 -17.27 -2.06
N GLU A 169 7.22 -17.34 -1.26
CA GLU A 169 6.59 -18.60 -0.83
C GLU A 169 5.69 -19.22 -1.90
N VAL A 170 5.07 -18.41 -2.76
CA VAL A 170 4.17 -18.90 -3.80
C VAL A 170 4.90 -19.09 -5.13
N LYS A 171 4.64 -20.23 -5.79
CA LYS A 171 5.08 -20.46 -7.17
C LYS A 171 3.91 -20.18 -8.09
N LEU A 172 4.04 -19.12 -8.87
CA LEU A 172 3.05 -18.76 -9.89
C LEU A 172 3.24 -19.63 -11.14
N ARG A 173 2.15 -19.95 -11.81
CA ARG A 173 2.14 -20.70 -13.07
C ARG A 173 2.01 -19.77 -14.26
#